data_549477fe922a1dc06b7dbde3596bfc52
#
_entry.id   549477fe922a1dc06b7dbde3596bfc52
#
_cell.length_a   1.000
_cell.length_b   1.000
_cell.length_c   1.000
_cell.angle_alpha   90.00
_cell.angle_beta   90.00
_cell.angle_gamma   90.00
#
_symmetry.space_group_name_H-M   'P 1'
#
loop_
_entity.id
_entity.type
_entity.pdbx_description
1 polymer ?
#
loop_
_entity_poly.entity_id
_entity_poly.type
_entity_poly.pdbx_seq_one_letter_code
_entity_poly.pdbx_strand_id
1 'polypeptide(L)'
;MIQACQVKAIPYIVEVDKLGKSAVVARADQASATPLRLIQAEIAACISDWRTVTADIELQKHMIQRLSYFVTGSAKGVLKEWFATNNPYEIAKSGKLVHVEIQSLPLPVSSDSYRVEWTETIRSHAGVVLEQHTYEATVSIQISPPTSEAVLLRNPGGMYITGLSASRVFKNFGPAPSSAIQ
;
A
#
# COMPACT_ATOMS: atom_id res chain seq x y z
N MET A 1 19.48 45.03 13.80
CA MET A 1 19.35 43.57 13.66
C MET A 1 17.91 43.20 13.92
N ILE A 2 17.17 42.83 12.86
CA ILE A 2 15.77 42.41 13.00
C ILE A 2 15.81 40.88 13.09
N GLN A 3 15.49 40.34 14.25
CA GLN A 3 15.39 38.93 14.51
C GLN A 3 14.05 38.44 13.91
N ALA A 4 14.11 37.72 12.81
CA ALA A 4 12.94 37.10 12.20
C ALA A 4 12.40 36.02 13.16
N CYS A 5 11.22 36.26 13.69
CA CYS A 5 10.48 35.29 14.49
C CYS A 5 9.99 34.17 13.55
N GLN A 6 10.68 33.02 13.55
CA GLN A 6 10.20 31.84 12.84
C GLN A 6 8.99 31.28 13.58
N VAL A 7 7.80 31.47 12.99
CA VAL A 7 6.58 30.81 13.48
C VAL A 7 6.67 29.33 13.12
N LYS A 8 6.99 28.49 14.11
CA LYS A 8 6.99 27.04 13.96
C LYS A 8 5.53 26.57 14.01
N ALA A 9 4.96 26.21 12.84
CA ALA A 9 3.65 25.57 12.80
C ALA A 9 3.76 24.17 13.42
N ILE A 10 2.96 23.90 14.43
CA ILE A 10 2.89 22.60 15.08
C ILE A 10 1.57 21.95 14.66
N PRO A 11 1.61 20.87 13.84
CA PRO A 11 0.40 20.16 13.47
C PRO A 11 -0.22 19.45 14.69
N TYR A 12 -1.55 19.37 14.72
CA TYR A 12 -2.31 18.65 15.72
C TYR A 12 -3.06 17.50 15.06
N ILE A 13 -3.04 16.33 15.72
CA ILE A 13 -3.87 15.17 15.34
C ILE A 13 -5.01 15.11 16.33
N VAL A 14 -6.25 15.01 15.81
CA VAL A 14 -7.46 14.82 16.63
C VAL A 14 -7.89 13.37 16.49
N GLU A 15 -7.76 12.60 17.56
CA GLU A 15 -8.39 11.29 17.64
C GLU A 15 -9.84 11.45 18.08
N VAL A 16 -10.77 10.80 17.35
CA VAL A 16 -12.20 10.81 17.63
C VAL A 16 -12.58 9.45 18.17
N ASP A 17 -13.26 9.41 19.30
CA ASP A 17 -13.75 8.17 19.86
C ASP A 17 -14.94 7.59 19.07
N LYS A 18 -15.38 6.36 19.42
CA LYS A 18 -16.51 5.68 18.78
C LYS A 18 -17.84 6.44 18.85
N LEU A 19 -17.93 7.48 19.65
CA LEU A 19 -19.12 8.33 19.86
C LEU A 19 -19.00 9.67 19.12
N GLY A 20 -17.94 9.87 18.31
CA GLY A 20 -17.74 11.10 17.54
C GLY A 20 -17.31 12.31 18.38
N LYS A 21 -16.94 12.12 19.64
CA LYS A 21 -16.37 13.19 20.48
C LYS A 21 -14.87 13.24 20.31
N SER A 22 -14.32 14.44 20.11
CA SER A 22 -12.86 14.63 20.08
C SER A 22 -12.28 14.30 21.47
N ALA A 23 -11.61 13.15 21.55
CA ALA A 23 -11.10 12.63 22.82
C ALA A 23 -9.81 13.33 23.28
N VAL A 24 -8.91 13.63 22.35
CA VAL A 24 -7.63 14.28 22.64
C VAL A 24 -7.16 15.11 21.44
N VAL A 25 -6.74 16.33 21.68
CA VAL A 25 -5.94 17.13 20.77
C VAL A 25 -4.50 17.02 21.22
N ALA A 26 -3.69 16.19 20.56
CA ALA A 26 -2.28 16.05 20.86
C ALA A 26 -1.42 16.74 19.79
N ARG A 27 -0.25 17.25 20.20
CA ARG A 27 0.77 17.68 19.24
C ARG A 27 1.23 16.48 18.45
N ALA A 28 1.54 16.64 17.16
CA ALA A 28 1.98 15.54 16.31
C ALA A 28 3.28 14.88 16.79
N ASP A 29 4.11 15.61 17.54
CA ASP A 29 5.32 15.12 18.22
C ASP A 29 5.04 14.31 19.50
N GLN A 30 3.80 14.42 20.04
CA GLN A 30 3.31 13.70 21.21
C GLN A 30 2.20 12.70 20.85
N ALA A 31 1.84 12.58 19.57
CA ALA A 31 0.87 11.60 19.11
C ALA A 31 1.38 10.19 19.43
N SER A 32 0.54 9.39 20.03
CA SER A 32 0.75 7.94 20.22
C SER A 32 1.14 7.29 18.90
N ALA A 33 1.88 6.18 18.98
CA ALA A 33 2.30 5.39 17.82
C ALA A 33 1.15 5.22 16.81
N THR A 34 1.45 5.40 15.53
CA THR A 34 0.46 5.26 14.45
C THR A 34 -0.38 4.00 14.64
N PRO A 35 -1.71 4.11 14.70
CA PRO A 35 -2.57 2.96 15.00
C PRO A 35 -2.32 1.80 14.03
N LEU A 36 -2.24 0.58 14.54
CA LEU A 36 -1.99 -0.62 13.73
C LEU A 36 -2.92 -0.72 12.51
N ARG A 37 -4.21 -0.40 12.71
CA ARG A 37 -5.20 -0.44 11.62
C ARG A 37 -4.90 0.56 10.49
N LEU A 38 -4.34 1.70 10.82
CA LEU A 38 -3.93 2.69 9.82
C LEU A 38 -2.73 2.18 9.02
N ILE A 39 -1.74 1.60 9.70
CA ILE A 39 -0.59 0.95 9.05
C ILE A 39 -1.07 -0.15 8.09
N GLN A 40 -1.95 -1.03 8.55
CA GLN A 40 -2.50 -2.11 7.74
C GLN A 40 -3.27 -1.58 6.51
N ALA A 41 -4.08 -0.54 6.68
CA ALA A 41 -4.82 0.08 5.58
C ALA A 41 -3.89 0.73 4.55
N GLU A 42 -2.85 1.43 4.99
CA GLU A 42 -1.88 2.07 4.09
C GLU A 42 -1.02 1.04 3.33
N ILE A 43 -0.61 -0.05 3.99
CA ILE A 43 0.09 -1.14 3.31
C ILE A 43 -0.80 -1.75 2.21
N ALA A 44 -2.06 -2.07 2.53
CA ALA A 44 -3.01 -2.62 1.56
C ALA A 44 -3.22 -1.67 0.38
N ALA A 45 -3.36 -0.37 0.64
CA ALA A 45 -3.50 0.65 -0.38
C ALA A 45 -2.23 0.78 -1.26
N CYS A 46 -1.03 0.71 -0.66
CA CYS A 46 0.23 0.72 -1.42
C CYS A 46 0.36 -0.50 -2.35
N ILE A 47 -0.03 -1.70 -1.90
CA ILE A 47 -0.06 -2.90 -2.77
C ILE A 47 -1.02 -2.70 -3.93
N SER A 48 -2.22 -2.17 -3.67
CA SER A 48 -3.21 -1.89 -4.70
C SER A 48 -2.68 -0.87 -5.73
N ASP A 49 -2.08 0.23 -5.29
CA ASP A 49 -1.49 1.25 -6.18
C ASP A 49 -0.33 0.70 -7.01
N TRP A 50 0.46 -0.20 -6.43
CA TRP A 50 1.57 -0.83 -7.14
C TRP A 50 1.10 -1.77 -8.25
N ARG A 51 0.08 -2.59 -7.98
CA ARG A 51 -0.25 -3.76 -8.81
C ARG A 51 -1.42 -3.53 -9.76
N THR A 52 -2.26 -2.53 -9.52
CA THR A 52 -3.41 -2.21 -10.39
C THR A 52 -2.96 -1.62 -11.71
N VAL A 53 -3.60 -2.09 -12.79
CA VAL A 53 -3.47 -1.52 -14.13
C VAL A 53 -4.85 -1.09 -14.60
N THR A 54 -5.00 0.21 -14.88
CA THR A 54 -6.24 0.82 -15.37
C THR A 54 -6.07 1.44 -16.75
N ALA A 55 -7.18 1.56 -17.49
CA ALA A 55 -7.21 2.28 -18.77
C ALA A 55 -7.19 3.80 -18.59
N ASP A 56 -7.54 4.29 -17.41
CA ASP A 56 -7.49 5.71 -17.07
C ASP A 56 -6.04 6.13 -16.75
N ILE A 57 -5.45 6.88 -17.68
CA ILE A 57 -4.04 7.31 -17.61
C ILE A 57 -3.80 8.24 -16.41
N GLU A 58 -4.73 9.16 -16.12
CA GLU A 58 -4.57 10.09 -15.01
C GLU A 58 -4.71 9.39 -13.66
N LEU A 59 -5.65 8.45 -13.53
CA LEU A 59 -5.77 7.60 -12.36
C LEU A 59 -4.50 6.76 -12.16
N GLN A 60 -3.98 6.12 -13.22
CA GLN A 60 -2.75 5.34 -13.14
C GLN A 60 -1.56 6.17 -12.66
N LYS A 61 -1.41 7.35 -13.21
CA LYS A 61 -0.37 8.30 -12.80
C LYS A 61 -0.51 8.72 -11.34
N HIS A 62 -1.74 9.00 -10.90
CA HIS A 62 -2.02 9.37 -9.51
C HIS A 62 -1.68 8.23 -8.53
N MET A 63 -2.01 6.98 -8.86
CA MET A 63 -1.68 5.81 -8.06
C MET A 63 -0.15 5.64 -7.89
N ILE A 64 0.61 5.72 -8.99
CA ILE A 64 2.07 5.65 -8.96
C ILE A 64 2.67 6.81 -8.15
N GLN A 65 2.14 8.02 -8.31
CA GLN A 65 2.59 9.19 -7.57
C GLN A 65 2.30 9.04 -6.07
N ARG A 66 1.10 8.58 -5.69
CA ARG A 66 0.75 8.30 -4.30
C ARG A 66 1.70 7.28 -3.68
N LEU A 67 1.91 6.15 -4.36
CA LEU A 67 2.84 5.11 -3.91
C LEU A 67 4.24 5.66 -3.65
N SER A 68 4.72 6.60 -4.48
CA SER A 68 6.07 7.18 -4.33
C SER A 68 6.27 7.94 -3.02
N TYR A 69 5.21 8.39 -2.36
CA TYR A 69 5.29 9.08 -1.06
C TYR A 69 5.45 8.12 0.12
N PHE A 70 5.14 6.84 -0.09
CA PHE A 70 5.19 5.81 0.94
C PHE A 70 6.40 4.89 0.83
N VAL A 71 7.25 5.05 -0.19
CA VAL A 71 8.34 4.10 -0.46
C VAL A 71 9.70 4.76 -0.32
N THR A 72 10.62 4.08 0.37
CA THR A 72 11.99 4.53 0.59
C THR A 72 12.95 3.32 0.61
N GLY A 73 14.24 3.59 0.77
CA GLY A 73 15.25 2.55 0.92
C GLY A 73 15.29 1.55 -0.25
N SER A 74 15.48 0.26 0.07
CA SER A 74 15.59 -0.82 -0.92
C SER A 74 14.28 -1.08 -1.68
N ALA A 75 13.12 -0.85 -1.06
CA ALA A 75 11.83 -1.00 -1.71
C ALA A 75 11.67 -0.09 -2.93
N LYS A 76 12.27 1.11 -2.90
CA LYS A 76 12.27 2.03 -4.04
C LYS A 76 13.00 1.44 -5.26
N GLY A 77 14.11 0.74 -5.04
CA GLY A 77 14.84 0.01 -6.09
C GLY A 77 14.00 -1.12 -6.69
N VAL A 78 13.41 -1.94 -5.83
CA VAL A 78 12.53 -3.06 -6.23
C VAL A 78 11.37 -2.56 -7.09
N LEU A 79 10.68 -1.50 -6.68
CA LEU A 79 9.57 -0.94 -7.46
C LEU A 79 10.03 -0.35 -8.79
N LYS A 80 11.18 0.33 -8.83
CA LYS A 80 11.75 0.88 -10.06
C LYS A 80 12.03 -0.22 -11.08
N GLU A 81 12.67 -1.32 -10.67
CA GLU A 81 12.93 -2.48 -11.54
C GLU A 81 11.64 -3.15 -11.98
N TRP A 82 10.68 -3.30 -11.08
CA TRP A 82 9.40 -3.88 -11.40
C TRP A 82 8.64 -3.07 -12.45
N PHE A 83 8.52 -1.75 -12.30
CA PHE A 83 7.86 -0.88 -13.27
C PHE A 83 8.60 -0.78 -14.61
N ALA A 84 9.92 -0.95 -14.62
CA ALA A 84 10.69 -1.02 -15.86
C ALA A 84 10.33 -2.24 -16.69
N THR A 85 10.01 -3.37 -16.03
CA THR A 85 9.62 -4.63 -16.70
C THR A 85 8.12 -4.72 -16.91
N ASN A 86 7.33 -4.16 -16.01
CA ASN A 86 5.86 -4.24 -15.99
C ASN A 86 5.26 -2.82 -16.09
N ASN A 87 5.51 -2.15 -17.22
CA ASN A 87 4.99 -0.80 -17.43
C ASN A 87 3.45 -0.84 -17.53
N PRO A 88 2.70 -0.25 -16.58
CA PRO A 88 1.24 -0.35 -16.55
C PRO A 88 0.58 0.31 -17.77
N TYR A 89 1.19 1.35 -18.33
CA TYR A 89 0.66 2.01 -19.53
C TYR A 89 0.75 1.10 -20.77
N GLU A 90 1.86 0.37 -20.91
CA GLU A 90 2.02 -0.58 -22.03
C GLU A 90 1.12 -1.82 -21.83
N ILE A 91 0.94 -2.29 -20.58
CA ILE A 91 0.02 -3.37 -20.27
C ILE A 91 -1.42 -2.96 -20.63
N ALA A 92 -1.87 -1.78 -20.18
CA ALA A 92 -3.19 -1.26 -20.53
C ALA A 92 -3.39 -1.10 -22.04
N LYS A 93 -2.38 -0.56 -22.74
CA LYS A 93 -2.38 -0.40 -24.19
C LYS A 93 -2.45 -1.75 -24.93
N SER A 94 -1.91 -2.81 -24.36
CA SER A 94 -2.01 -4.18 -24.91
C SER A 94 -3.41 -4.80 -24.74
N GLY A 95 -4.35 -4.09 -24.13
CA GLY A 95 -5.73 -4.54 -23.92
C GLY A 95 -5.97 -5.29 -22.61
N LYS A 96 -5.01 -5.27 -21.70
CA LYS A 96 -5.09 -5.95 -20.38
C LYS A 96 -5.21 -4.93 -19.25
N LEU A 97 -6.16 -5.17 -18.37
CA LEU A 97 -6.35 -4.43 -17.12
C LEU A 97 -6.16 -5.39 -15.95
N VAL A 98 -5.61 -4.90 -14.85
CA VAL A 98 -5.37 -5.70 -13.64
C VAL A 98 -6.15 -5.08 -12.48
N HIS A 99 -7.04 -5.88 -11.91
CA HIS A 99 -7.76 -5.55 -10.69
C HIS A 99 -7.13 -6.29 -9.51
N VAL A 100 -6.87 -5.57 -8.45
CA VAL A 100 -6.24 -6.09 -7.22
C VAL A 100 -7.28 -6.15 -6.12
N GLU A 101 -7.41 -7.30 -5.49
CA GLU A 101 -8.26 -7.53 -4.34
C GLU A 101 -7.43 -8.05 -3.16
N ILE A 102 -7.31 -7.25 -2.10
CA ILE A 102 -6.63 -7.65 -0.87
C ILE A 102 -7.49 -8.67 -0.13
N GLN A 103 -6.94 -9.85 0.13
CA GLN A 103 -7.70 -10.99 0.66
C GLN A 103 -7.96 -10.87 2.17
N SER A 104 -7.06 -10.23 2.89
CA SER A 104 -7.15 -10.04 4.33
C SER A 104 -6.35 -8.82 4.76
N LEU A 105 -6.60 -8.33 5.98
CA LEU A 105 -5.75 -7.30 6.56
C LEU A 105 -4.29 -7.77 6.60
N PRO A 106 -3.32 -6.91 6.25
CA PRO A 106 -1.90 -7.21 6.40
C PRO A 106 -1.58 -7.70 7.81
N LEU A 107 -0.97 -8.89 7.91
CA LEU A 107 -0.66 -9.54 9.18
C LEU A 107 0.74 -9.15 9.66
N PRO A 108 0.91 -8.61 10.88
CA PRO A 108 2.23 -8.37 11.42
C PRO A 108 2.95 -9.70 11.62
N VAL A 109 4.18 -9.81 11.08
CA VAL A 109 5.08 -10.96 11.26
C VAL A 109 6.26 -10.62 12.17
N SER A 110 6.54 -9.33 12.33
CA SER A 110 7.46 -8.77 13.33
C SER A 110 6.99 -7.36 13.72
N SER A 111 7.79 -6.63 14.51
CA SER A 111 7.51 -5.25 14.92
C SER A 111 7.39 -4.27 13.75
N ASP A 112 8.05 -4.56 12.64
CA ASP A 112 8.22 -3.68 11.49
C ASP A 112 7.94 -4.36 10.15
N SER A 113 7.48 -5.63 10.15
CA SER A 113 7.23 -6.39 8.93
C SER A 113 5.84 -6.98 8.92
N TYR A 114 5.20 -6.95 7.74
CA TYR A 114 3.83 -7.40 7.51
C TYR A 114 3.78 -8.35 6.33
N ARG A 115 2.95 -9.38 6.42
CA ARG A 115 2.58 -10.24 5.30
C ARG A 115 1.24 -9.79 4.73
N VAL A 116 1.18 -9.68 3.41
CA VAL A 116 -0.02 -9.27 2.66
C VAL A 116 -0.31 -10.31 1.60
N GLU A 117 -1.57 -10.71 1.47
CA GLU A 117 -2.05 -11.60 0.42
C GLU A 117 -3.10 -10.89 -0.43
N TRP A 118 -3.00 -11.02 -1.76
CA TRP A 118 -3.98 -10.46 -2.69
C TRP A 118 -4.19 -11.34 -3.91
N THR A 119 -5.32 -11.11 -4.56
CA THR A 119 -5.63 -11.72 -5.85
C THR A 119 -5.59 -10.66 -6.95
N GLU A 120 -4.96 -10.98 -8.07
CA GLU A 120 -4.98 -10.20 -9.29
C GLU A 120 -5.89 -10.86 -10.30
N THR A 121 -6.88 -10.12 -10.79
CA THR A 121 -7.75 -10.53 -11.86
C THR A 121 -7.40 -9.71 -13.11
N ILE A 122 -6.87 -10.39 -14.13
CA ILE A 122 -6.53 -9.78 -15.41
C ILE A 122 -7.76 -9.86 -16.31
N ARG A 123 -8.18 -8.72 -16.84
CA ARG A 123 -9.37 -8.60 -17.71
C ARG A 123 -9.01 -7.90 -19.02
N SER A 124 -9.77 -8.20 -20.06
CA SER A 124 -9.76 -7.40 -21.28
C SER A 124 -10.50 -6.07 -21.06
N HIS A 125 -10.35 -5.11 -21.98
CA HIS A 125 -11.12 -3.85 -21.96
C HIS A 125 -12.64 -4.09 -22.07
N ALA A 126 -13.07 -5.23 -22.62
CA ALA A 126 -14.47 -5.64 -22.65
C ALA A 126 -14.96 -6.27 -21.33
N GLY A 127 -14.11 -6.35 -20.30
CA GLY A 127 -14.42 -6.90 -18.99
C GLY A 127 -14.31 -8.43 -18.88
N VAL A 128 -13.92 -9.12 -19.94
CA VAL A 128 -13.74 -10.58 -19.90
C VAL A 128 -12.54 -10.93 -19.03
N VAL A 129 -12.72 -11.82 -18.06
CA VAL A 129 -11.62 -12.36 -17.24
C VAL A 129 -10.74 -13.25 -18.10
N LEU A 130 -9.45 -12.92 -18.15
CA LEU A 130 -8.42 -13.67 -18.90
C LEU A 130 -7.65 -14.60 -17.97
N GLU A 131 -7.22 -14.09 -16.81
CA GLU A 131 -6.39 -14.80 -15.86
C GLU A 131 -6.71 -14.34 -14.44
N GLN A 132 -6.41 -15.19 -13.45
CA GLN A 132 -6.48 -14.85 -12.05
C GLN A 132 -5.33 -15.51 -11.30
N HIS A 133 -4.64 -14.72 -10.46
CA HIS A 133 -3.48 -15.18 -9.72
C HIS A 133 -3.49 -14.66 -8.30
N THR A 134 -3.03 -15.49 -7.36
CA THR A 134 -2.83 -15.10 -5.97
C THR A 134 -1.36 -14.79 -5.73
N TYR A 135 -1.10 -13.75 -4.98
CA TYR A 135 0.23 -13.29 -4.60
C TYR A 135 0.31 -13.07 -3.10
N GLU A 136 1.52 -13.13 -2.59
CA GLU A 136 1.85 -12.69 -1.24
C GLU A 136 3.09 -11.79 -1.27
N ALA A 137 3.19 -10.90 -0.31
CA ALA A 137 4.38 -10.10 -0.09
C ALA A 137 4.72 -10.00 1.39
N THR A 138 6.02 -9.87 1.65
CA THR A 138 6.54 -9.35 2.92
C THR A 138 6.93 -7.90 2.72
N VAL A 139 6.36 -7.03 3.54
CA VAL A 139 6.54 -5.58 3.51
C VAL A 139 7.20 -5.16 4.81
N SER A 140 8.39 -4.59 4.76
CA SER A 140 9.04 -3.97 5.92
C SER A 140 8.75 -2.48 5.92
N ILE A 141 8.44 -1.93 7.09
CA ILE A 141 8.08 -0.53 7.26
C ILE A 141 8.96 0.18 8.29
N GLN A 142 8.96 1.49 8.20
CA GLN A 142 9.49 2.39 9.22
C GLN A 142 8.49 3.51 9.44
N ILE A 143 8.25 3.86 10.71
CA ILE A 143 7.45 5.03 11.06
C ILE A 143 8.39 6.19 11.34
N SER A 144 8.19 7.30 10.63
CA SER A 144 8.93 8.54 10.81
C SER A 144 7.95 9.71 10.79
N PRO A 145 7.78 10.43 11.91
CA PRO A 145 6.83 11.54 11.97
C PRO A 145 7.06 12.56 10.87
N PRO A 146 6.00 13.10 10.25
CA PRO A 146 6.11 14.13 9.22
C PRO A 146 6.85 15.37 9.74
N THR A 147 7.85 15.85 9.01
CA THR A 147 8.66 17.01 9.38
C THR A 147 8.22 18.32 8.73
N SER A 148 7.28 18.25 7.78
CA SER A 148 6.75 19.42 7.07
C SER A 148 5.28 19.23 6.74
N GLU A 149 4.56 20.33 6.52
CA GLU A 149 3.16 20.34 6.09
C GLU A 149 2.97 19.58 4.76
N ALA A 150 3.88 19.72 3.82
CA ALA A 150 3.83 19.01 2.54
C ALA A 150 3.92 17.49 2.70
N VAL A 151 4.72 16.99 3.65
CA VAL A 151 4.79 15.56 3.99
C VAL A 151 3.52 15.14 4.73
N LEU A 152 3.03 15.94 5.67
CA LEU A 152 1.82 15.66 6.43
C LEU A 152 0.60 15.47 5.50
N LEU A 153 0.46 16.30 4.47
CA LEU A 153 -0.64 16.20 3.50
C LEU A 153 -0.59 14.94 2.63
N ARG A 154 0.59 14.34 2.44
CA ARG A 154 0.81 13.19 1.56
C ARG A 154 0.95 11.87 2.28
N ASN A 155 1.54 11.90 3.47
CA ASN A 155 1.79 10.73 4.32
C ASN A 155 1.62 11.13 5.79
N PRO A 156 0.36 11.34 6.24
CA PRO A 156 0.07 11.84 7.59
C PRO A 156 0.54 10.87 8.69
N GLY A 157 0.51 9.57 8.43
CA GLY A 157 0.98 8.55 9.37
C GLY A 157 2.50 8.42 9.46
N GLY A 158 3.24 9.07 8.55
CA GLY A 158 4.70 8.95 8.48
C GLY A 158 5.18 7.51 8.28
N MET A 159 4.35 6.64 7.68
CA MET A 159 4.71 5.26 7.37
C MET A 159 5.48 5.19 6.06
N TYR A 160 6.61 4.52 6.07
CA TYR A 160 7.41 4.28 4.89
C TYR A 160 7.71 2.80 4.71
N ILE A 161 7.46 2.28 3.52
CA ILE A 161 7.86 0.94 3.09
C ILE A 161 9.35 1.00 2.75
N THR A 162 10.15 0.27 3.50
CA THR A 162 11.63 0.24 3.37
C THR A 162 12.13 -1.01 2.68
N GLY A 163 11.36 -2.11 2.76
CA GLY A 163 11.65 -3.39 2.12
C GLY A 163 10.38 -4.01 1.54
N LEU A 164 10.52 -4.66 0.40
CA LEU A 164 9.41 -5.29 -0.32
C LEU A 164 9.90 -6.53 -1.05
N SER A 165 9.27 -7.66 -0.77
CA SER A 165 9.51 -8.92 -1.49
C SER A 165 8.16 -9.57 -1.76
N ALA A 166 7.87 -9.90 -3.02
CA ALA A 166 6.60 -10.48 -3.43
C ALA A 166 6.81 -11.72 -4.29
N SER A 167 5.91 -12.68 -4.14
CA SER A 167 5.91 -13.92 -4.92
C SER A 167 4.48 -14.35 -5.26
N ARG A 168 4.36 -15.08 -6.36
CA ARG A 168 3.09 -15.72 -6.73
C ARG A 168 2.88 -16.96 -5.88
N VAL A 169 1.67 -17.10 -5.34
CA VAL A 169 1.26 -18.29 -4.58
C VAL A 169 0.69 -19.32 -5.55
N PHE A 170 1.35 -20.46 -5.64
CA PHE A 170 0.82 -21.61 -6.37
C PHE A 170 0.01 -22.47 -5.41
N LYS A 171 -1.32 -22.43 -5.51
CA LYS A 171 -2.17 -23.37 -4.76
C LYS A 171 -1.97 -24.76 -5.42
N ASN A 172 -1.19 -25.62 -4.78
CA ASN A 172 -1.20 -27.02 -5.10
C ASN A 172 -2.57 -27.58 -4.71
N PHE A 173 -3.46 -27.78 -5.68
CA PHE A 173 -4.59 -28.65 -5.47
C PHE A 173 -4.00 -30.06 -5.32
N GLY A 174 -3.92 -30.54 -4.08
CA GLY A 174 -3.64 -31.96 -3.83
C GLY A 174 -4.61 -32.82 -4.64
N PRO A 175 -4.22 -34.05 -5.03
CA PRO A 175 -5.10 -34.93 -5.80
C PRO A 175 -6.42 -35.08 -5.02
N ALA A 176 -7.54 -34.95 -5.76
CA ALA A 176 -8.86 -35.18 -5.19
C ALA A 176 -8.88 -36.53 -4.48
N PRO A 177 -9.50 -36.65 -3.29
CA PRO A 177 -9.61 -37.92 -2.62
C PRO A 177 -10.29 -38.90 -3.59
N SER A 178 -9.58 -39.97 -3.96
CA SER A 178 -10.11 -41.07 -4.75
C SER A 178 -11.31 -41.61 -4.00
N SER A 179 -12.51 -41.43 -4.56
CA SER A 179 -13.72 -42.09 -4.08
C SER A 179 -13.54 -43.58 -4.33
N ALA A 180 -13.10 -44.29 -3.29
CA ALA A 180 -13.18 -45.76 -3.27
C ALA A 180 -14.65 -46.14 -3.24
N ILE A 181 -15.15 -46.60 -4.39
CA ILE A 181 -16.42 -47.30 -4.51
C ILE A 181 -16.19 -48.70 -3.97
N GLN A 182 -16.84 -49.03 -2.87
CA GLN A 182 -17.16 -50.38 -2.49
C GLN A 182 -18.62 -50.65 -2.75
#